data_dd474f211a7c5212a2f198ce203551ec
#
_entry.id   dd474f211a7c5212a2f198ce203551ec
#
_cell.length_a   1.000
_cell.length_b   1.000
_cell.length_c   1.000
_cell.angle_alpha   90.00
_cell.angle_beta   90.00
_cell.angle_gamma   90.00
#
_symmetry.space_group_name_H-M   'P 1'
#
loop_
_entity.id
_entity.type
_entity.pdbx_description
1 polymer ?
#
loop_
_entity_poly.entity_id
_entity_poly.type
_entity_poly.pdbx_seq_one_letter_code
_entity_poly.pdbx_strand_id
1 'polypeptide(L)'
;KIKLGEAVYKIYEPNVEKYKFCVVMEDPKHIILEEEYEGEGSNPYLVFRWNKASGEVYGRGPVFNAMAAIKTCNLTIELILQNAQMSVSGVYTYEDDGVINPDNISLVPGSLIPVAPGSRGLTPIQAASNFDVAQLVLNDMRANIKKALYMEALGKPEGTPMTATEVSERMADLSRQIGASFGRLQSELINPLLRRIIRILSKQGRIDIPKVNG
;
A
#
# COMPACT_ATOMS: atom_id res chain seq x y z
N LYS A 1 0.38 -3.53 -29.73
CA LYS A 1 1.00 -2.79 -28.61
C LYS A 1 2.51 -2.95 -28.72
N ILE A 2 3.24 -1.84 -28.82
CA ILE A 2 4.70 -1.82 -28.83
C ILE A 2 5.13 -1.68 -27.36
N LYS A 3 6.02 -2.53 -26.91
CA LYS A 3 6.63 -2.44 -25.58
C LYS A 3 7.95 -1.69 -25.69
N LEU A 4 8.08 -0.64 -24.89
CA LEU A 4 9.29 0.16 -24.76
C LEU A 4 9.85 0.00 -23.36
N GLY A 5 11.17 -0.13 -23.27
CA GLY A 5 11.92 -0.12 -22.03
C GLY A 5 12.85 1.08 -22.00
N GLU A 6 12.92 1.77 -20.85
CA GLU A 6 13.88 2.84 -20.61
C GLU A 6 14.93 2.36 -19.62
N ALA A 7 16.19 2.65 -19.89
CA ALA A 7 17.29 2.29 -19.02
C ALA A 7 18.27 3.45 -18.87
N VAL A 8 18.76 3.62 -17.63
CA VAL A 8 19.90 4.51 -17.34
C VAL A 8 20.96 3.71 -16.63
N TYR A 9 22.16 3.77 -17.11
CA TYR A 9 23.29 3.14 -16.47
C TYR A 9 24.47 4.09 -16.34
N LYS A 10 25.24 3.89 -15.27
CA LYS A 10 26.45 4.69 -15.01
C LYS A 10 27.62 4.14 -15.82
N ILE A 11 28.32 5.02 -16.51
CA ILE A 11 29.59 4.70 -17.14
C ILE A 11 30.68 5.02 -16.12
N TYR A 12 31.53 4.04 -15.82
CA TYR A 12 32.62 4.22 -14.88
C TYR A 12 33.85 4.79 -15.58
N GLU A 13 34.00 6.11 -15.53
CA GLU A 13 35.19 6.81 -15.92
C GLU A 13 35.87 7.44 -14.68
N PRO A 14 37.19 7.45 -14.55
CA PRO A 14 37.86 8.07 -13.42
C PRO A 14 37.60 9.58 -13.41
N ASN A 15 37.15 10.10 -12.29
CA ASN A 15 36.85 11.53 -12.01
C ASN A 15 35.72 12.19 -12.79
N VAL A 16 34.92 11.44 -13.56
CA VAL A 16 33.79 11.97 -14.30
C VAL A 16 32.51 11.17 -13.97
N GLU A 17 31.48 11.88 -13.56
CA GLU A 17 30.17 11.27 -13.38
C GLU A 17 29.44 11.26 -14.72
N LYS A 18 29.30 10.08 -15.34
CA LYS A 18 28.71 9.93 -16.67
C LYS A 18 27.62 8.87 -16.64
N TYR A 19 26.49 9.19 -17.26
CA TYR A 19 25.34 8.32 -17.40
C TYR A 19 24.93 8.20 -18.85
N LYS A 20 24.48 7.02 -19.22
CA LYS A 20 23.92 6.75 -20.54
C LYS A 20 22.44 6.39 -20.38
N PHE A 21 21.61 7.14 -21.09
CA PHE A 21 20.17 6.89 -21.18
C PHE A 21 19.89 6.21 -22.49
N CYS A 22 19.08 5.15 -22.49
CA CYS A 22 18.65 4.49 -23.69
C CYS A 22 17.16 4.12 -23.61
N VAL A 23 16.49 4.23 -24.74
CA VAL A 23 15.14 3.73 -24.96
C VAL A 23 15.23 2.56 -25.93
N VAL A 24 14.77 1.41 -25.49
CA VAL A 24 14.86 0.15 -26.24
C VAL A 24 13.46 -0.36 -26.53
N MET A 25 13.23 -0.79 -27.75
CA MET A 25 12.05 -1.54 -28.12
C MET A 25 12.32 -3.03 -27.84
N GLU A 26 11.38 -3.70 -27.14
CA GLU A 26 11.55 -5.12 -26.76
C GLU A 26 11.46 -6.07 -27.96
N ASP A 27 10.55 -5.76 -28.89
CA ASP A 27 10.33 -6.62 -30.07
C ASP A 27 10.00 -5.79 -31.33
N PRO A 28 10.85 -5.79 -32.36
CA PRO A 28 12.22 -6.32 -32.38
C PRO A 28 13.15 -5.52 -31.45
N LYS A 29 14.19 -6.17 -30.92
CA LYS A 29 15.18 -5.51 -30.07
C LYS A 29 15.93 -4.43 -30.84
N HIS A 30 15.56 -3.18 -30.60
CA HIS A 30 16.16 -2.02 -31.28
C HIS A 30 16.28 -0.84 -30.32
N ILE A 31 17.42 -0.16 -30.35
CA ILE A 31 17.62 1.08 -29.58
C ILE A 31 17.04 2.22 -30.39
N ILE A 32 16.03 2.90 -29.83
CA ILE A 32 15.34 4.02 -30.49
C ILE A 32 16.03 5.34 -30.19
N LEU A 33 16.49 5.51 -28.95
CA LEU A 33 17.13 6.73 -28.48
C LEU A 33 18.29 6.37 -27.58
N GLU A 34 19.40 7.08 -27.73
CA GLU A 34 20.59 6.96 -26.90
C GLU A 34 21.14 8.35 -26.64
N GLU A 35 21.29 8.70 -25.36
CA GLU A 35 21.83 10.00 -24.94
C GLU A 35 22.84 9.81 -23.81
N GLU A 36 23.86 10.66 -23.80
CA GLU A 36 24.87 10.67 -22.75
C GLU A 36 24.76 11.95 -21.91
N TYR A 37 24.82 11.77 -20.59
CA TYR A 37 24.80 12.85 -19.64
C TYR A 37 26.06 12.83 -18.80
N GLU A 38 26.77 13.94 -18.75
CA GLU A 38 28.04 14.06 -18.08
C GLU A 38 28.05 15.16 -17.02
N GLY A 39 28.74 14.92 -15.90
CA GLY A 39 28.93 15.83 -14.79
C GLY A 39 28.00 15.62 -13.63
N GLU A 40 28.26 16.29 -12.51
CA GLU A 40 27.52 16.16 -11.25
C GLU A 40 26.03 16.50 -11.45
N GLY A 41 25.13 15.68 -10.88
CA GLY A 41 23.68 15.84 -11.03
C GLY A 41 23.16 15.56 -12.44
N SER A 42 23.91 14.84 -13.27
CA SER A 42 23.49 14.52 -14.65
C SER A 42 22.51 13.36 -14.74
N ASN A 43 22.41 12.52 -13.70
CA ASN A 43 21.48 11.40 -13.69
C ASN A 43 20.04 11.89 -13.88
N PRO A 44 19.33 11.45 -14.94
CA PRO A 44 17.94 11.84 -15.17
C PRO A 44 16.95 11.22 -14.18
N TYR A 45 17.29 10.08 -13.56
CA TYR A 45 16.45 9.41 -12.59
C TYR A 45 16.97 9.56 -11.17
N LEU A 46 16.05 9.87 -10.25
CA LEU A 46 16.29 9.89 -8.82
C LEU A 46 15.63 8.67 -8.20
N VAL A 47 16.42 7.74 -7.71
CA VAL A 47 15.94 6.52 -7.05
C VAL A 47 16.14 6.68 -5.55
N PHE A 48 15.04 6.72 -4.81
CA PHE A 48 15.07 6.85 -3.36
C PHE A 48 14.34 5.69 -2.68
N ARG A 49 14.71 5.40 -1.44
CA ARG A 49 14.18 4.30 -0.65
C ARG A 49 13.74 4.82 0.70
N TRP A 50 12.55 4.42 1.14
CA TRP A 50 12.07 4.75 2.48
C TRP A 50 12.89 4.02 3.55
N ASN A 51 12.92 2.69 3.48
CA ASN A 51 13.78 1.82 4.27
C ASN A 51 14.49 0.81 3.39
N LYS A 52 15.65 0.34 3.83
CA LYS A 52 16.43 -0.69 3.16
C LYS A 52 16.81 -1.77 4.16
N ALA A 53 16.50 -3.02 3.87
CA ALA A 53 17.03 -4.15 4.62
C ALA A 53 18.45 -4.51 4.12
N SER A 54 19.24 -5.10 5.00
CA SER A 54 20.60 -5.54 4.63
C SER A 54 20.52 -6.60 3.52
N GLY A 55 21.35 -6.46 2.50
CA GLY A 55 21.38 -7.37 1.35
C GLY A 55 20.31 -7.12 0.27
N GLU A 56 19.36 -6.22 0.48
CA GLU A 56 18.34 -5.89 -0.52
C GLU A 56 18.75 -4.69 -1.38
N VAL A 57 18.44 -4.76 -2.66
CA VAL A 57 18.64 -3.66 -3.61
C VAL A 57 17.48 -2.68 -3.54
N TYR A 58 16.24 -3.21 -3.46
CA TYR A 58 15.03 -2.41 -3.42
C TYR A 58 14.72 -1.89 -2.02
N GLY A 59 14.06 -0.75 -1.96
CA GLY A 59 13.55 -0.18 -0.71
C GLY A 59 12.22 -0.81 -0.30
N ARG A 60 11.96 -0.78 1.02
CA ARG A 60 10.67 -1.17 1.61
C ARG A 60 9.93 0.07 2.10
N GLY A 61 8.71 0.28 1.64
CA GLY A 61 7.84 1.35 2.12
C GLY A 61 7.15 0.98 3.44
N PRO A 62 6.52 1.94 4.14
CA PRO A 62 5.79 1.67 5.39
C PRO A 62 4.63 0.70 5.21
N VAL A 63 3.98 0.69 4.04
CA VAL A 63 2.92 -0.25 3.70
C VAL A 63 3.41 -1.71 3.74
N PHE A 64 4.69 -1.96 3.45
CA PHE A 64 5.24 -3.30 3.52
C PHE A 64 5.16 -3.89 4.93
N ASN A 65 5.41 -3.08 5.96
CA ASN A 65 5.29 -3.49 7.35
C ASN A 65 3.82 -3.71 7.77
N ALA A 66 2.89 -2.96 7.19
CA ALA A 66 1.46 -3.10 7.43
C ALA A 66 0.81 -4.24 6.63
N MET A 67 1.51 -4.84 5.67
CA MET A 67 0.94 -5.78 4.69
C MET A 67 0.25 -6.98 5.33
N ALA A 68 0.84 -7.54 6.40
CA ALA A 68 0.24 -8.65 7.12
C ALA A 68 -1.10 -8.25 7.76
N ALA A 69 -1.14 -7.12 8.45
CA ALA A 69 -2.35 -6.60 9.09
C ALA A 69 -3.43 -6.24 8.04
N ILE A 70 -3.03 -5.68 6.88
CA ILE A 70 -3.94 -5.37 5.77
C ILE A 70 -4.57 -6.65 5.22
N LYS A 71 -3.77 -7.70 4.96
CA LYS A 71 -4.27 -8.98 4.46
C LYS A 71 -5.23 -9.65 5.45
N THR A 72 -4.89 -9.65 6.75
CA THR A 72 -5.77 -10.18 7.80
C THR A 72 -7.07 -9.38 7.88
N CYS A 73 -7.02 -8.06 7.82
CA CYS A 73 -8.19 -7.20 7.83
C CYS A 73 -9.13 -7.51 6.65
N ASN A 74 -8.59 -7.65 5.44
CA ASN A 74 -9.37 -7.98 4.25
C ASN A 74 -10.02 -9.37 4.37
N LEU A 75 -9.26 -10.38 4.82
CA LEU A 75 -9.80 -11.72 5.04
C LEU A 75 -10.92 -11.72 6.09
N THR A 76 -10.74 -11.01 7.20
CA THR A 76 -11.75 -10.91 8.26
C THR A 76 -13.02 -10.24 7.73
N ILE A 77 -12.91 -9.18 6.92
CA ILE A 77 -14.06 -8.53 6.29
C ILE A 77 -14.77 -9.50 5.33
N GLU A 78 -14.03 -10.24 4.53
CA GLU A 78 -14.58 -11.25 3.62
C GLU A 78 -15.38 -12.30 4.37
N LEU A 79 -14.83 -12.85 5.45
CA LEU A 79 -15.53 -13.84 6.30
C LEU A 79 -16.77 -13.27 6.97
N ILE A 80 -16.75 -12.00 7.41
CA ILE A 80 -17.92 -11.31 7.96
C ILE A 80 -19.02 -11.18 6.89
N LEU A 81 -18.64 -10.79 5.67
CA LEU A 81 -19.60 -10.64 4.57
C LEU A 81 -20.18 -11.98 4.16
N GLN A 82 -19.39 -13.04 4.09
CA GLN A 82 -19.89 -14.40 3.82
C GLN A 82 -20.87 -14.87 4.89
N ASN A 83 -20.54 -14.65 6.17
CA ASN A 83 -21.40 -15.02 7.28
C ASN A 83 -22.71 -14.19 7.27
N ALA A 84 -22.61 -12.89 6.98
CA ALA A 84 -23.77 -12.03 6.80
C ALA A 84 -24.65 -12.52 5.64
N GLN A 85 -24.06 -12.91 4.52
CA GLN A 85 -24.78 -13.48 3.37
C GLN A 85 -25.51 -14.77 3.75
N MET A 86 -24.85 -15.68 4.48
CA MET A 86 -25.49 -16.91 4.97
C MET A 86 -26.65 -16.60 5.93
N SER A 87 -26.50 -15.59 6.79
CA SER A 87 -27.56 -15.17 7.72
C SER A 87 -28.76 -14.55 7.01
N VAL A 88 -28.54 -13.82 5.91
CA VAL A 88 -29.60 -13.18 5.13
C VAL A 88 -30.27 -14.16 4.16
N SER A 89 -29.47 -14.98 3.46
CA SER A 89 -30.00 -15.94 2.48
C SER A 89 -30.69 -17.14 3.15
N GLY A 90 -30.28 -17.45 4.39
CA GLY A 90 -30.74 -18.65 5.11
C GLY A 90 -30.16 -19.94 4.49
N VAL A 91 -29.58 -20.77 5.31
CA VAL A 91 -29.25 -22.16 4.95
C VAL A 91 -30.15 -23.06 5.77
N TYR A 92 -30.88 -23.95 5.14
CA TYR A 92 -31.82 -24.83 5.80
C TYR A 92 -31.41 -26.28 5.64
N THR A 93 -31.62 -27.05 6.68
CA THR A 93 -31.57 -28.52 6.62
C THR A 93 -32.95 -29.07 6.55
N TYR A 94 -33.13 -30.16 5.83
CA TYR A 94 -34.40 -30.92 5.79
C TYR A 94 -34.10 -32.40 6.01
N GLU A 95 -35.07 -33.12 6.53
CA GLU A 95 -35.01 -34.57 6.62
C GLU A 95 -35.48 -35.18 5.28
N ASP A 96 -34.67 -36.03 4.68
CA ASP A 96 -35.02 -36.72 3.43
C ASP A 96 -36.01 -37.84 3.70
N ASP A 97 -37.26 -37.49 3.87
CA ASP A 97 -38.39 -38.38 4.09
C ASP A 97 -39.16 -38.69 2.80
N GLY A 98 -38.69 -38.24 1.65
CA GLY A 98 -39.32 -38.40 0.35
C GLY A 98 -40.55 -37.51 0.13
N VAL A 99 -40.97 -36.71 1.12
CA VAL A 99 -42.12 -35.79 1.02
C VAL A 99 -41.66 -34.40 0.52
N ILE A 100 -40.52 -33.96 0.98
CA ILE A 100 -39.98 -32.63 0.65
C ILE A 100 -39.03 -32.79 -0.54
N ASN A 101 -39.41 -32.23 -1.70
CA ASN A 101 -38.51 -32.14 -2.84
C ASN A 101 -37.84 -30.74 -2.84
N PRO A 102 -36.53 -30.64 -2.63
CA PRO A 102 -35.83 -29.37 -2.56
C PRO A 102 -35.89 -28.54 -3.85
N ASP A 103 -36.06 -29.18 -5.01
CA ASP A 103 -36.13 -28.49 -6.30
C ASP A 103 -37.44 -27.71 -6.49
N ASN A 104 -38.48 -28.07 -5.74
CA ASN A 104 -39.83 -27.46 -5.83
C ASN A 104 -40.12 -26.49 -4.69
N ILE A 105 -39.19 -26.28 -3.75
CA ILE A 105 -39.42 -25.36 -2.62
C ILE A 105 -39.07 -23.93 -3.02
N SER A 106 -40.08 -23.07 -2.98
CA SER A 106 -39.89 -21.63 -3.10
C SER A 106 -39.96 -20.97 -1.73
N LEU A 107 -38.85 -20.43 -1.24
CA LEU A 107 -38.77 -19.69 0.02
C LEU A 107 -39.22 -18.23 -0.17
N VAL A 108 -40.46 -18.05 -0.57
CA VAL A 108 -41.08 -16.72 -0.71
C VAL A 108 -42.01 -16.47 0.47
N PRO A 109 -42.12 -15.24 1.00
CA PRO A 109 -43.08 -14.90 2.06
C PRO A 109 -44.49 -15.35 1.70
N GLY A 110 -45.13 -16.18 2.57
CA GLY A 110 -46.46 -16.72 2.36
C GLY A 110 -46.52 -18.07 1.63
N SER A 111 -45.38 -18.68 1.24
CA SER A 111 -45.40 -20.03 0.67
C SER A 111 -45.75 -21.07 1.73
N LEU A 112 -46.56 -22.07 1.34
CA LEU A 112 -46.93 -23.21 2.17
C LEU A 112 -46.04 -24.39 1.75
N ILE A 113 -45.28 -24.93 2.70
CA ILE A 113 -44.38 -26.07 2.46
C ILE A 113 -44.98 -27.29 3.14
N PRO A 114 -45.32 -28.39 2.40
CA PRO A 114 -45.83 -29.62 3.00
C PRO A 114 -44.74 -30.30 3.82
N VAL A 115 -45.08 -30.76 5.01
CA VAL A 115 -44.23 -31.47 5.95
C VAL A 115 -44.88 -32.77 6.34
N ALA A 116 -44.13 -33.87 6.36
CA ALA A 116 -44.67 -35.18 6.81
C ALA A 116 -44.98 -35.16 8.32
N PRO A 117 -46.02 -35.89 8.77
CA PRO A 117 -46.30 -36.05 10.19
C PRO A 117 -45.09 -36.64 10.93
N GLY A 118 -44.49 -35.90 11.89
CA GLY A 118 -43.33 -36.30 12.66
C GLY A 118 -41.98 -35.83 12.15
N SER A 119 -41.91 -35.27 10.95
CA SER A 119 -40.71 -34.62 10.42
C SER A 119 -40.52 -33.24 11.06
N ARG A 120 -39.25 -32.84 11.26
CA ARG A 120 -38.93 -31.49 11.76
C ARG A 120 -39.09 -30.39 10.73
N GLY A 121 -39.34 -30.76 9.46
CA GLY A 121 -39.45 -29.80 8.37
C GLY A 121 -38.10 -29.11 8.06
N LEU A 122 -38.20 -27.87 7.61
CA LEU A 122 -37.03 -27.06 7.32
C LEU A 122 -36.48 -26.41 8.60
N THR A 123 -35.30 -26.79 9.02
CA THR A 123 -34.62 -26.17 10.17
C THR A 123 -33.53 -25.24 9.70
N PRO A 124 -33.56 -23.94 10.07
CA PRO A 124 -32.51 -23.01 9.69
C PRO A 124 -31.20 -23.34 10.42
N ILE A 125 -30.12 -23.42 9.68
CA ILE A 125 -28.80 -23.47 10.27
C ILE A 125 -28.45 -22.08 10.77
N GLN A 126 -28.36 -21.94 12.09
CA GLN A 126 -27.88 -20.67 12.66
C GLN A 126 -26.37 -20.55 12.41
N ALA A 127 -25.97 -19.57 11.60
CA ALA A 127 -24.57 -19.19 11.50
C ALA A 127 -24.12 -18.69 12.88
N ALA A 128 -23.09 -19.32 13.45
CA ALA A 128 -22.48 -18.85 14.70
C ALA A 128 -21.82 -17.51 14.46
N SER A 129 -22.53 -16.42 14.71
CA SER A 129 -22.06 -15.06 14.43
C SER A 129 -21.44 -14.44 15.68
N ASN A 130 -20.14 -14.63 15.87
CA ASN A 130 -19.35 -13.87 16.85
C ASN A 130 -18.86 -12.57 16.22
N PHE A 131 -19.80 -11.70 15.81
CA PHE A 131 -19.48 -10.40 15.20
C PHE A 131 -18.66 -9.49 16.13
N ASP A 132 -18.86 -9.58 17.45
CA ASP A 132 -18.12 -8.78 18.43
C ASP A 132 -16.63 -9.09 18.42
N VAL A 133 -16.26 -10.38 18.36
CA VAL A 133 -14.87 -10.81 18.26
C VAL A 133 -14.25 -10.35 16.95
N ALA A 134 -14.98 -10.50 15.84
CA ALA A 134 -14.51 -10.03 14.54
C ALA A 134 -14.30 -8.51 14.51
N GLN A 135 -15.21 -7.75 15.13
CA GLN A 135 -15.07 -6.29 15.23
C GLN A 135 -13.88 -5.88 16.10
N LEU A 136 -13.61 -6.59 17.19
CA LEU A 136 -12.44 -6.36 18.03
C LEU A 136 -11.15 -6.57 17.23
N VAL A 137 -11.03 -7.69 16.51
CA VAL A 137 -9.88 -8.01 15.65
C VAL A 137 -9.70 -6.94 14.56
N LEU A 138 -10.79 -6.50 13.91
CA LEU A 138 -10.72 -5.45 12.89
C LEU A 138 -10.22 -4.13 13.47
N ASN A 139 -10.67 -3.74 14.66
CA ASN A 139 -10.24 -2.50 15.29
C ASN A 139 -8.75 -2.56 15.66
N ASP A 140 -8.27 -3.70 16.18
CA ASP A 140 -6.85 -3.90 16.49
C ASP A 140 -5.99 -3.87 15.21
N MET A 141 -6.40 -4.57 14.14
CA MET A 141 -5.68 -4.55 12.87
C MET A 141 -5.65 -3.14 12.26
N ARG A 142 -6.76 -2.39 12.32
CA ARG A 142 -6.80 -0.99 11.86
C ARG A 142 -5.88 -0.08 12.67
N ALA A 143 -5.81 -0.27 13.98
CA ALA A 143 -4.87 0.47 14.83
C ALA A 143 -3.42 0.16 14.43
N ASN A 144 -3.07 -1.11 14.24
CA ASN A 144 -1.75 -1.54 13.80
C ASN A 144 -1.38 -0.96 12.42
N ILE A 145 -2.33 -0.91 11.48
CA ILE A 145 -2.12 -0.29 10.16
C ILE A 145 -1.86 1.21 10.31
N LYS A 146 -2.67 1.93 11.10
CA LYS A 146 -2.49 3.37 11.36
C LYS A 146 -1.12 3.67 11.97
N LYS A 147 -0.70 2.87 12.94
CA LYS A 147 0.62 2.98 13.59
C LYS A 147 1.75 2.75 12.59
N ALA A 148 1.67 1.71 11.77
CA ALA A 148 2.68 1.40 10.76
C ALA A 148 2.79 2.49 9.68
N LEU A 149 1.70 3.21 9.39
CA LEU A 149 1.65 4.33 8.45
C LEU A 149 1.91 5.70 9.10
N TYR A 150 2.29 5.74 10.35
CA TYR A 150 2.56 6.97 11.12
C TYR A 150 1.34 7.94 11.22
N MET A 151 0.12 7.43 11.02
CA MET A 151 -1.09 8.29 11.04
C MET A 151 -1.45 8.77 12.44
N GLU A 152 -1.07 8.05 13.48
CA GLU A 152 -1.36 8.43 14.88
C GLU A 152 -0.51 9.62 15.33
N ALA A 153 0.68 9.79 14.75
CA ALA A 153 1.59 10.86 15.10
C ALA A 153 1.11 12.25 14.64
N LEU A 154 0.23 12.30 13.63
CA LEU A 154 -0.32 13.56 13.11
C LEU A 154 -1.48 14.13 13.94
N GLY A 155 -1.98 13.38 14.95
CA GLY A 155 -3.07 13.80 15.81
C GLY A 155 -4.42 13.96 15.09
N LYS A 156 -5.50 13.61 15.75
CA LYS A 156 -6.83 13.96 15.25
C LYS A 156 -7.07 15.45 15.47
N PRO A 157 -7.59 16.20 14.49
CA PRO A 157 -8.03 17.58 14.69
C PRO A 157 -9.31 17.67 15.54
N GLU A 158 -9.91 16.53 15.91
CA GLU A 158 -11.13 16.46 16.73
C GLU A 158 -10.76 16.33 18.20
N GLY A 159 -10.68 17.43 18.91
CA GLY A 159 -10.45 17.45 20.34
C GLY A 159 -10.18 18.86 20.87
N THR A 160 -10.03 18.95 22.18
CA THR A 160 -9.61 20.16 22.89
C THR A 160 -8.38 20.77 22.23
N PRO A 161 -8.26 22.10 22.10
CA PRO A 161 -7.10 22.74 21.51
C PRO A 161 -5.84 22.29 22.27
N MET A 162 -4.89 21.69 21.52
CA MET A 162 -3.64 21.19 22.08
C MET A 162 -2.77 22.35 22.55
N THR A 163 -2.07 22.14 23.65
CA THR A 163 -1.08 23.11 24.13
C THR A 163 0.15 23.10 23.23
N ALA A 164 0.87 24.22 23.16
CA ALA A 164 2.10 24.33 22.38
C ALA A 164 3.15 23.26 22.80
N THR A 165 3.20 22.92 24.08
CA THR A 165 4.09 21.88 24.64
C THR A 165 3.72 20.49 24.09
N GLU A 166 2.42 20.15 24.08
CA GLU A 166 1.95 18.85 23.55
C GLU A 166 2.23 18.69 22.05
N VAL A 167 2.04 19.76 21.28
CA VAL A 167 2.40 19.78 19.85
C VAL A 167 3.89 19.55 19.66
N SER A 168 4.73 20.21 20.49
CA SER A 168 6.19 20.05 20.43
C SER A 168 6.64 18.62 20.76
N GLU A 169 6.07 18.01 21.78
CA GLU A 169 6.38 16.62 22.17
C GLU A 169 5.97 15.63 21.07
N ARG A 170 4.77 15.78 20.48
CA ARG A 170 4.31 14.95 19.37
C ARG A 170 5.19 15.09 18.14
N MET A 171 5.62 16.30 17.82
CA MET A 171 6.56 16.56 16.72
C MET A 171 7.92 15.92 16.99
N ALA A 172 8.39 15.93 18.22
CA ALA A 172 9.64 15.27 18.61
C ALA A 172 9.53 13.75 18.49
N ASP A 173 8.41 13.16 18.89
CA ASP A 173 8.17 11.71 18.76
C ASP A 173 8.05 11.29 17.30
N LEU A 174 7.33 12.05 16.48
CA LEU A 174 7.27 11.84 15.04
C LEU A 174 8.67 11.90 14.40
N SER A 175 9.46 12.90 14.79
CA SER A 175 10.82 13.07 14.30
C SER A 175 11.72 11.89 14.67
N ARG A 176 11.56 11.31 15.88
CA ARG A 176 12.30 10.11 16.30
C ARG A 176 11.88 8.89 15.48
N GLN A 177 10.58 8.71 15.23
CA GLN A 177 10.07 7.56 14.47
C GLN A 177 10.48 7.60 13.00
N ILE A 178 10.48 8.78 12.39
CA ILE A 178 10.76 8.97 10.96
C ILE A 178 12.24 9.30 10.71
N GLY A 179 13.01 9.66 11.75
CA GLY A 179 14.35 10.25 11.61
C GLY A 179 15.31 9.47 10.74
N ALA A 180 15.36 8.15 10.86
CA ALA A 180 16.22 7.31 10.02
C ALA A 180 15.79 7.30 8.55
N SER A 181 14.48 7.27 8.29
CA SER A 181 13.92 7.34 6.93
C SER A 181 14.07 8.74 6.34
N PHE A 182 13.94 9.79 7.17
CA PHE A 182 14.13 11.17 6.74
C PHE A 182 15.57 11.45 6.33
N GLY A 183 16.56 10.99 7.12
CA GLY A 183 17.98 11.12 6.77
C GLY A 183 18.32 10.46 5.43
N ARG A 184 17.68 9.31 5.15
CA ARG A 184 17.83 8.64 3.86
C ARG A 184 17.15 9.42 2.72
N LEU A 185 15.94 9.91 2.91
CA LEU A 185 15.26 10.76 1.94
C LEU A 185 16.06 12.03 1.65
N GLN A 186 16.69 12.62 2.65
CA GLN A 186 17.56 13.77 2.45
C GLN A 186 18.76 13.43 1.56
N SER A 187 19.42 12.29 1.80
CA SER A 187 20.60 11.89 1.03
C SER A 187 20.27 11.32 -0.35
N GLU A 188 19.21 10.54 -0.50
CA GLU A 188 18.88 9.84 -1.75
C GLU A 188 17.90 10.62 -2.66
N LEU A 189 17.08 11.53 -2.10
CA LEU A 189 16.09 12.31 -2.86
C LEU A 189 16.40 13.80 -2.87
N ILE A 190 16.44 14.45 -1.69
CA ILE A 190 16.48 15.93 -1.61
C ILE A 190 17.79 16.46 -2.19
N ASN A 191 18.93 15.96 -1.72
CA ASN A 191 20.24 16.43 -2.19
C ASN A 191 20.46 16.18 -3.69
N PRO A 192 20.21 14.98 -4.25
CA PRO A 192 20.35 14.75 -5.70
C PRO A 192 19.35 15.58 -6.51
N LEU A 193 18.11 15.79 -6.01
CA LEU A 193 17.11 16.62 -6.66
C LEU A 193 17.58 18.09 -6.77
N LEU A 194 18.07 18.65 -5.65
CA LEU A 194 18.60 20.01 -5.64
C LEU A 194 19.78 20.17 -6.61
N ARG A 195 20.73 19.24 -6.60
CA ARG A 195 21.85 19.24 -7.55
C ARG A 195 21.35 19.20 -9.00
N ARG A 196 20.35 18.39 -9.29
CA ARG A 196 19.73 18.29 -10.62
C ARG A 196 19.07 19.61 -11.03
N ILE A 197 18.29 20.22 -10.14
CA ILE A 197 17.62 21.51 -10.39
C ILE A 197 18.65 22.60 -10.66
N ILE A 198 19.66 22.73 -9.80
CA ILE A 198 20.75 23.71 -9.94
C ILE A 198 21.45 23.55 -11.30
N ARG A 199 21.77 22.31 -11.69
CA ARG A 199 22.38 22.03 -12.98
C ARG A 199 21.50 22.48 -14.16
N ILE A 200 20.20 22.17 -14.12
CA ILE A 200 19.28 22.54 -15.21
C ILE A 200 19.18 24.06 -15.30
N LEU A 201 19.02 24.76 -14.18
CA LEU A 201 18.93 26.21 -14.14
C LEU A 201 20.23 26.90 -14.57
N SER A 202 21.38 26.34 -14.20
CA SER A 202 22.69 26.84 -14.66
C SER A 202 22.85 26.66 -16.17
N LYS A 203 22.47 25.49 -16.73
CA LYS A 203 22.50 25.27 -18.18
C LYS A 203 21.57 26.21 -18.94
N GLN A 204 20.47 26.63 -18.34
CA GLN A 204 19.54 27.61 -18.93
C GLN A 204 20.00 29.07 -18.74
N GLY A 205 21.12 29.30 -18.08
CA GLY A 205 21.63 30.66 -17.79
C GLY A 205 20.74 31.45 -16.80
N ARG A 206 19.88 30.75 -16.05
CA ARG A 206 18.98 31.40 -15.06
C ARG A 206 19.63 31.62 -13.70
N ILE A 207 20.67 30.87 -13.39
CA ILE A 207 21.45 30.97 -12.16
C ILE A 207 22.92 30.97 -12.55
N ASP A 208 23.65 32.00 -12.11
CA ASP A 208 25.10 32.02 -12.15
C ASP A 208 25.62 31.54 -10.80
N ILE A 209 26.31 30.40 -10.82
CA ILE A 209 26.92 29.83 -9.62
C ILE A 209 28.35 30.34 -9.57
N PRO A 210 28.71 31.19 -8.60
CA PRO A 210 30.09 31.65 -8.46
C PRO A 210 30.98 30.43 -8.22
N LYS A 211 32.02 30.27 -9.05
CA LYS A 211 33.05 29.26 -8.80
C LYS A 211 33.80 29.68 -7.55
N VAL A 212 33.60 28.98 -6.45
CA VAL A 212 34.43 29.13 -5.27
C VAL A 212 35.78 28.55 -5.63
N ASN A 213 36.73 29.42 -5.92
CA ASN A 213 38.12 29.03 -6.06
C ASN A 213 38.60 28.58 -4.67
N GLY A 214 38.80 27.26 -4.49
CA GLY A 214 39.48 26.68 -3.34
C GLY A 214 40.99 26.76 -3.48
#